data_c0fbc427f6098a9c7550d9d3172fb89c
#
_entry.id   c0fbc427f6098a9c7550d9d3172fb89c
#
_cell.length_a   1.000
_cell.length_b   1.000
_cell.length_c   1.000
_cell.angle_alpha   90.00
_cell.angle_beta   90.00
_cell.angle_gamma   90.00
#
_symmetry.space_group_name_H-M   'P 1'
#
loop_
_entity.id
_entity.type
_entity.pdbx_description
1 polymer ?
#
loop_
_entity_poly.entity_id
_entity_poly.type
_entity_poly.pdbx_seq_one_letter_code
_entity_poly.pdbx_strand_id
1 'polypeptide(L)'
;EFLLRIEKGKLLFSDAFPYMGKCFYIPKPVIHIEPKADQEQGNSRKKKLFKNLKYIPQENLEIFFKGDFEEKHMGSLKELGSYAMKTAVAVRGKEEPEPYRVSTFCFKDGNGLYLILAYKGKEDKEFFEELLESLSYTGIGGKRSAGFGRFEAVERKMPESLRKKLTDTGKMNILLSTALPQKQQLEKVLEEATYTLIRRGGFIDSQNLKDGPKRKKDIYVFAPGS
;
A
#
# COMPACT_ATOMS: atom_id res chain seq x y z
N GLU A 1 6.82 -22.31 4.06
CA GLU A 1 6.92 -21.84 5.46
C GLU A 1 6.23 -20.49 5.66
N PHE A 2 6.50 -19.47 4.81
CA PHE A 2 5.90 -18.14 4.93
C PHE A 2 4.37 -18.16 4.97
N LEU A 3 3.72 -18.82 4.00
CA LEU A 3 2.25 -18.94 3.97
C LEU A 3 1.68 -19.62 5.21
N LEU A 4 2.34 -20.67 5.69
CA LEU A 4 1.92 -21.38 6.91
C LEU A 4 1.96 -20.49 8.16
N ARG A 5 2.94 -19.59 8.27
CA ARG A 5 3.02 -18.64 9.40
C ARG A 5 1.88 -17.62 9.34
N ILE A 6 1.52 -17.15 8.14
CA ILE A 6 0.38 -16.26 7.94
C ILE A 6 -0.95 -16.96 8.26
N GLU A 7 -1.18 -18.15 7.70
CA GLU A 7 -2.39 -18.94 7.94
C GLU A 7 -2.61 -19.26 9.42
N LYS A 8 -1.52 -19.51 10.18
CA LYS A 8 -1.56 -19.72 11.62
C LYS A 8 -1.64 -18.42 12.43
N GLY A 9 -1.72 -17.26 11.78
CA GLY A 9 -1.74 -15.95 12.41
C GLY A 9 -0.48 -15.64 13.22
N LYS A 10 0.66 -16.24 12.89
CA LYS A 10 1.96 -15.96 13.52
C LYS A 10 2.60 -14.69 12.99
N LEU A 11 2.32 -14.36 11.73
CA LEU A 11 2.75 -13.15 11.06
C LEU A 11 1.56 -12.45 10.44
N LEU A 12 1.40 -11.16 10.73
CA LEU A 12 0.45 -10.27 10.08
C LEU A 12 1.20 -9.00 9.69
N PHE A 13 0.96 -8.49 8.50
CA PHE A 13 1.58 -7.25 8.05
C PHE A 13 0.64 -6.44 7.18
N SER A 14 0.81 -5.13 7.23
CA SER A 14 0.04 -4.20 6.39
C SER A 14 0.61 -4.14 4.96
N ASP A 15 -0.14 -3.54 4.06
CA ASP A 15 0.43 -2.99 2.83
C ASP A 15 1.47 -1.90 3.20
N ALA A 16 2.31 -1.53 2.23
CA ALA A 16 3.29 -0.47 2.43
C ALA A 16 2.64 0.90 2.19
N PHE A 17 2.75 1.80 3.17
CA PHE A 17 2.17 3.15 3.15
C PHE A 17 3.25 4.22 3.15
N PRO A 18 2.99 5.41 2.58
CA PRO A 18 3.96 6.49 2.56
C PRO A 18 4.17 7.11 3.94
N TYR A 19 5.40 7.57 4.19
CA TYR A 19 5.72 8.49 5.27
C TYR A 19 6.60 9.62 4.76
N MET A 20 6.50 10.78 5.37
CA MET A 20 7.33 11.96 5.10
C MET A 20 7.85 12.53 6.42
N GLY A 21 9.14 12.41 6.65
CA GLY A 21 9.76 12.77 7.92
C GLY A 21 9.13 12.01 9.10
N LYS A 22 8.36 12.72 9.93
CA LYS A 22 7.63 12.16 11.08
C LYS A 22 6.14 11.92 10.80
N CYS A 23 5.63 12.33 9.65
CA CYS A 23 4.23 12.17 9.27
C CYS A 23 4.01 10.82 8.59
N PHE A 24 3.23 9.96 9.20
CA PHE A 24 2.82 8.67 8.67
C PHE A 24 1.45 8.79 8.03
N TYR A 25 1.30 8.27 6.82
CA TYR A 25 0.04 8.26 6.10
C TYR A 25 -0.58 6.87 6.16
N ILE A 26 -1.89 6.81 6.30
CA ILE A 26 -2.68 5.57 6.27
C ILE A 26 -3.66 5.63 5.10
N PRO A 27 -4.17 4.49 4.63
CA PRO A 27 -5.20 4.49 3.61
C PRO A 27 -6.43 5.27 4.11
N LYS A 28 -7.00 6.09 3.23
CA LYS A 28 -8.23 6.81 3.55
C LYS A 28 -9.35 5.80 3.78
N PRO A 29 -10.04 5.84 4.92
CA PRO A 29 -11.15 4.94 5.18
C PRO A 29 -12.27 5.09 4.14
N VAL A 30 -12.82 3.97 3.69
CA VAL A 30 -13.97 3.91 2.81
C VAL A 30 -15.22 3.89 3.68
N ILE A 31 -15.65 5.06 4.12
CA ILE A 31 -16.85 5.24 4.95
C ILE A 31 -17.74 6.30 4.35
N HIS A 32 -19.05 6.16 4.57
CA HIS A 32 -20.00 7.22 4.27
C HIS A 32 -20.01 8.20 5.45
N ILE A 33 -19.57 9.42 5.22
CA ILE A 33 -19.66 10.51 6.19
C ILE A 33 -20.79 11.41 5.72
N GLU A 34 -21.83 11.57 6.52
CA GLU A 34 -22.89 12.52 6.24
C GLU A 34 -22.33 13.94 6.31
N PRO A 35 -22.46 14.72 5.21
CA PRO A 35 -22.02 16.11 5.22
C PRO A 35 -22.84 16.90 6.23
N LYS A 36 -22.19 17.73 7.04
CA LYS A 36 -22.89 18.69 7.89
C LYS A 36 -23.68 19.67 7.01
N ALA A 37 -24.89 20.08 7.45
CA ALA A 37 -25.83 20.87 6.67
C ALA A 37 -25.23 22.13 6.02
N ASP A 38 -24.25 22.76 6.63
CA ASP A 38 -23.54 23.93 6.11
C ASP A 38 -22.56 23.64 4.95
N GLN A 39 -22.33 22.37 4.62
CA GLN A 39 -21.38 21.95 3.57
C GLN A 39 -22.06 21.53 2.26
N GLU A 40 -23.39 21.53 2.17
CA GLU A 40 -24.13 21.10 0.97
C GLU A 40 -23.85 21.95 -0.29
N GLN A 41 -23.47 23.22 -0.15
CA GLN A 41 -23.06 24.09 -1.26
C GLN A 41 -21.58 23.93 -1.64
N GLY A 42 -20.99 22.77 -1.34
CA GLY A 42 -19.57 22.49 -1.51
C GLY A 42 -19.14 22.48 -2.97
N ASN A 43 -18.21 23.35 -3.26
CA ASN A 43 -17.40 23.46 -4.45
C ASN A 43 -17.07 22.06 -5.04
N SER A 44 -17.48 21.82 -6.27
CA SER A 44 -17.22 20.59 -7.06
C SER A 44 -15.72 20.18 -7.02
N ARG A 45 -14.83 21.17 -6.92
CA ARG A 45 -13.38 20.96 -6.77
C ARG A 45 -13.03 20.22 -5.46
N LYS A 46 -13.64 20.60 -4.33
CA LYS A 46 -13.43 19.93 -3.03
C LYS A 46 -13.88 18.47 -3.10
N LYS A 47 -15.08 18.21 -3.62
CA LYS A 47 -15.59 16.84 -3.79
C LYS A 47 -14.64 15.98 -4.64
N LYS A 48 -14.08 16.53 -5.71
CA LYS A 48 -13.11 15.84 -6.57
C LYS A 48 -11.79 15.55 -5.84
N LEU A 49 -11.28 16.51 -5.06
CA LEU A 49 -10.07 16.31 -4.23
C LEU A 49 -10.27 15.19 -3.22
N PHE A 50 -11.37 15.19 -2.47
CA PHE A 50 -11.70 14.13 -1.51
C PHE A 50 -11.84 12.76 -2.18
N LYS A 51 -12.48 12.70 -3.36
CA LYS A 51 -12.64 11.44 -4.12
C LYS A 51 -11.29 10.86 -4.54
N ASN A 52 -10.35 11.71 -4.91
CA ASN A 52 -9.03 11.30 -5.40
C ASN A 52 -8.01 11.05 -4.28
N LEU A 53 -8.34 11.42 -3.04
CA LEU A 53 -7.48 11.24 -1.88
C LEU A 53 -7.38 9.75 -1.54
N LYS A 54 -6.17 9.20 -1.62
CA LYS A 54 -5.89 7.79 -1.32
C LYS A 54 -5.38 7.57 0.10
N TYR A 55 -4.64 8.53 0.63
CA TYR A 55 -3.99 8.45 1.93
C TYR A 55 -4.28 9.72 2.72
N ILE A 56 -4.37 9.60 4.03
CA ILE A 56 -4.51 10.71 4.98
C ILE A 56 -3.43 10.63 6.05
N PRO A 57 -2.96 11.76 6.61
CA PRO A 57 -2.11 11.75 7.78
C PRO A 57 -2.78 10.97 8.93
N GLN A 58 -2.05 10.07 9.55
CA GLN A 58 -2.56 9.21 10.62
C GLN A 58 -3.09 10.02 11.82
N GLU A 59 -2.49 11.17 12.09
CA GLU A 59 -2.92 12.09 13.15
C GLU A 59 -4.31 12.69 12.90
N ASN A 60 -4.73 12.80 11.64
CA ASN A 60 -6.01 13.40 11.23
C ASN A 60 -7.14 12.36 11.10
N LEU A 61 -6.89 11.10 11.44
CA LEU A 61 -7.89 10.03 11.33
C LEU A 61 -9.15 10.32 12.16
N GLU A 62 -8.98 10.84 13.37
CA GLU A 62 -10.13 11.17 14.25
C GLU A 62 -10.95 12.33 13.72
N ILE A 63 -10.29 13.33 13.13
CA ILE A 63 -10.96 14.46 12.47
C ILE A 63 -11.76 13.95 11.27
N PHE A 64 -11.19 12.97 10.54
CA PHE A 64 -11.86 12.33 9.43
C PHE A 64 -13.14 11.62 9.86
N PHE A 65 -13.12 10.82 10.92
CA PHE A 65 -14.29 10.12 11.44
C PHE A 65 -15.38 11.06 12.00
N LYS A 66 -15.00 12.22 12.54
CA LYS A 66 -15.96 13.24 13.02
C LYS A 66 -16.63 14.02 11.89
N GLY A 67 -16.23 13.81 10.63
CA GLY A 67 -16.74 14.57 9.49
C GLY A 67 -16.21 16.00 9.39
N ASP A 68 -15.20 16.36 10.19
CA ASP A 68 -14.58 17.70 10.22
C ASP A 68 -13.32 17.78 9.36
N PHE A 69 -13.12 16.80 8.46
CA PHE A 69 -11.93 16.71 7.63
C PHE A 69 -12.02 17.70 6.46
N GLU A 70 -11.09 18.63 6.41
CA GLU A 70 -10.98 19.69 5.39
C GLU A 70 -9.71 19.53 4.54
N GLU A 71 -9.56 20.39 3.52
CA GLU A 71 -8.39 20.40 2.64
C GLU A 71 -7.06 20.56 3.40
N LYS A 72 -7.03 21.38 4.46
CA LYS A 72 -5.85 21.56 5.32
C LYS A 72 -5.38 20.29 6.03
N HIS A 73 -6.29 19.32 6.23
CA HIS A 73 -6.02 18.06 6.92
C HIS A 73 -5.55 16.95 5.97
N MET A 74 -5.65 17.13 4.64
CA MET A 74 -5.33 16.10 3.66
C MET A 74 -3.85 15.71 3.66
N GLY A 75 -2.97 16.63 4.08
CA GLY A 75 -1.55 16.49 3.84
C GLY A 75 -1.22 16.58 2.34
N SER A 76 0.04 16.51 2.01
CA SER A 76 0.48 16.54 0.61
C SER A 76 1.62 15.55 0.40
N LEU A 77 1.44 14.63 -0.54
CA LEU A 77 2.48 13.69 -0.94
C LEU A 77 3.35 14.23 -2.11
N LYS A 78 3.22 15.51 -2.48
CA LYS A 78 4.01 16.12 -3.56
C LYS A 78 5.51 16.10 -3.26
N GLU A 79 5.86 16.26 -1.99
CA GLU A 79 7.25 16.26 -1.52
C GLU A 79 7.77 14.86 -1.16
N LEU A 80 6.99 13.80 -1.37
CA LEU A 80 7.40 12.43 -1.09
C LEU A 80 8.64 12.02 -1.89
N GLY A 81 8.70 12.45 -3.15
CA GLY A 81 9.80 12.14 -4.06
C GLY A 81 9.58 12.79 -5.42
N SER A 82 10.38 12.38 -6.38
CA SER A 82 10.30 12.88 -7.75
C SER A 82 10.46 11.76 -8.77
N TYR A 83 9.93 11.99 -9.96
CA TYR A 83 10.14 11.11 -11.09
C TYR A 83 11.41 11.50 -11.83
N ALA A 84 12.28 10.52 -12.06
CA ALA A 84 13.41 10.63 -12.94
C ALA A 84 13.17 9.78 -14.19
N MET A 85 13.54 10.31 -15.35
CA MET A 85 13.40 9.59 -16.62
C MET A 85 14.80 9.20 -17.12
N LYS A 86 14.99 7.91 -17.42
CA LYS A 86 16.21 7.37 -18.02
C LYS A 86 15.89 6.83 -19.40
N THR A 87 16.75 7.12 -20.37
CA THR A 87 16.70 6.47 -21.67
C THR A 87 17.55 5.21 -21.62
N ALA A 88 17.01 4.10 -22.02
CA ALA A 88 17.69 2.83 -22.15
C ALA A 88 17.55 2.33 -23.60
N VAL A 89 18.38 1.43 -24.01
CA VAL A 89 18.41 0.89 -25.38
C VAL A 89 18.22 -0.63 -25.32
N ALA A 90 17.28 -1.12 -26.12
CA ALA A 90 17.09 -2.57 -26.31
C ALA A 90 17.99 -3.06 -27.44
N VAL A 91 19.00 -3.86 -27.09
CA VAL A 91 20.03 -4.35 -28.03
C VAL A 91 19.76 -5.79 -28.51
N ARG A 92 18.80 -6.51 -27.87
CA ARG A 92 18.59 -7.94 -28.17
C ARG A 92 17.92 -8.17 -29.52
N GLY A 93 18.66 -8.80 -30.45
CA GLY A 93 18.12 -9.44 -31.66
C GLY A 93 17.64 -8.49 -32.76
N LYS A 94 17.95 -7.20 -32.66
CA LYS A 94 17.63 -6.20 -33.68
C LYS A 94 18.87 -5.62 -34.29
N GLU A 95 18.86 -5.43 -35.62
CA GLU A 95 19.96 -4.78 -36.34
C GLU A 95 20.11 -3.31 -35.92
N GLU A 96 19.00 -2.64 -35.57
CA GLU A 96 19.02 -1.29 -35.04
C GLU A 96 18.52 -1.26 -33.58
N PRO A 97 19.30 -0.67 -32.65
CA PRO A 97 18.93 -0.54 -31.27
C PRO A 97 17.79 0.46 -31.10
N GLU A 98 16.68 0.03 -30.47
CA GLU A 98 15.56 0.92 -30.18
C GLU A 98 15.67 1.57 -28.81
N PRO A 99 15.72 2.90 -28.71
CA PRO A 99 15.69 3.60 -27.44
C PRO A 99 14.29 3.57 -26.82
N TYR A 100 14.21 3.29 -25.52
CA TYR A 100 12.98 3.38 -24.74
C TYR A 100 13.20 4.15 -23.44
N ARG A 101 12.14 4.76 -22.95
CA ARG A 101 12.19 5.56 -21.70
C ARG A 101 11.72 4.74 -20.52
N VAL A 102 12.46 4.82 -19.41
CA VAL A 102 12.10 4.23 -18.11
C VAL A 102 11.91 5.36 -17.13
N SER A 103 10.69 5.49 -16.61
CA SER A 103 10.41 6.42 -15.52
C SER A 103 10.60 5.70 -14.19
N THR A 104 11.39 6.30 -13.29
CA THR A 104 11.65 5.81 -11.94
C THR A 104 11.19 6.85 -10.94
N PHE A 105 10.61 6.40 -9.83
CA PHE A 105 10.30 7.27 -8.71
C PHE A 105 11.40 7.16 -7.66
N CYS A 106 11.94 8.30 -7.24
CA CYS A 106 12.97 8.40 -6.22
C CYS A 106 12.39 9.15 -5.02
N PHE A 107 12.43 8.52 -3.85
CA PHE A 107 12.05 9.19 -2.60
C PHE A 107 13.06 10.29 -2.26
N LYS A 108 12.59 11.38 -1.66
CA LYS A 108 13.46 12.37 -1.04
C LYS A 108 14.00 11.84 0.28
N ASP A 109 15.15 12.37 0.71
CA ASP A 109 15.74 12.01 1.99
C ASP A 109 14.75 12.20 3.14
N GLY A 110 14.71 11.23 4.04
CA GLY A 110 13.77 11.19 5.15
C GLY A 110 12.35 10.76 4.81
N ASN A 111 12.06 10.45 3.54
CA ASN A 111 10.77 9.95 3.07
C ASN A 111 10.88 8.50 2.58
N GLY A 112 9.76 7.81 2.54
CA GLY A 112 9.75 6.43 2.07
C GLY A 112 8.41 5.75 2.26
N LEU A 113 8.48 4.41 2.33
CA LEU A 113 7.34 3.57 2.67
C LEU A 113 7.58 2.89 4.01
N TYR A 114 6.53 2.66 4.76
CA TYR A 114 6.56 1.85 5.97
C TYR A 114 5.52 0.75 5.89
N LEU A 115 5.74 -0.33 6.58
CA LEU A 115 4.74 -1.37 6.84
C LEU A 115 4.65 -1.62 8.35
N ILE A 116 3.50 -2.13 8.78
CA ILE A 116 3.27 -2.53 10.17
C ILE A 116 3.36 -4.05 10.21
N LEU A 117 4.19 -4.55 11.10
CA LEU A 117 4.38 -5.97 11.32
C LEU A 117 3.88 -6.34 12.72
N ALA A 118 3.00 -7.34 12.79
CA ALA A 118 2.64 -8.03 14.03
C ALA A 118 3.15 -9.47 13.96
N TYR A 119 3.75 -9.95 15.04
CA TYR A 119 4.33 -11.29 15.16
C TYR A 119 4.06 -11.88 16.53
N LYS A 120 4.02 -13.23 16.62
CA LYS A 120 3.80 -13.92 17.90
C LYS A 120 5.08 -14.21 18.65
N GLY A 121 6.14 -14.59 17.96
CA GLY A 121 7.40 -15.00 18.55
C GLY A 121 8.60 -14.30 17.90
N LYS A 122 9.73 -14.32 18.62
CA LYS A 122 10.98 -13.74 18.10
C LYS A 122 11.42 -14.40 16.79
N GLU A 123 11.24 -15.72 16.69
CA GLU A 123 11.55 -16.48 15.47
C GLU A 123 10.70 -16.05 14.26
N ASP A 124 9.45 -15.65 14.49
CA ASP A 124 8.59 -15.18 13.41
C ASP A 124 9.04 -13.79 12.90
N LYS A 125 9.53 -12.95 13.82
CA LYS A 125 10.13 -11.65 13.50
C LYS A 125 11.40 -11.84 12.69
N GLU A 126 12.36 -12.60 13.19
CA GLU A 126 13.64 -12.87 12.54
C GLU A 126 13.42 -13.45 11.13
N PHE A 127 12.53 -14.41 11.00
CA PHE A 127 12.15 -14.97 9.69
C PHE A 127 11.62 -13.91 8.71
N PHE A 128 10.78 -12.99 9.19
CA PHE A 128 10.27 -11.91 8.33
C PHE A 128 11.36 -10.92 7.95
N GLU A 129 12.25 -10.59 8.86
CA GLU A 129 13.40 -9.70 8.63
C GLU A 129 14.35 -10.28 7.57
N GLU A 130 14.67 -11.57 7.62
CA GLU A 130 15.48 -12.27 6.61
C GLU A 130 14.81 -12.21 5.21
N LEU A 131 13.49 -12.42 5.14
CA LEU A 131 12.77 -12.33 3.89
C LEU A 131 12.77 -10.88 3.35
N LEU A 132 12.61 -9.89 4.22
CA LEU A 132 12.61 -8.49 3.84
C LEU A 132 13.99 -8.04 3.38
N GLU A 133 15.05 -8.51 4.02
CA GLU A 133 16.43 -8.29 3.60
C GLU A 133 16.69 -8.89 2.22
N SER A 134 16.32 -10.14 2.01
CA SER A 134 16.41 -10.78 0.69
C SER A 134 15.65 -10.01 -0.39
N LEU A 135 14.46 -9.51 -0.06
CA LEU A 135 13.64 -8.70 -0.95
C LEU A 135 14.30 -7.34 -1.24
N SER A 136 15.00 -6.76 -0.28
CA SER A 136 15.68 -5.47 -0.43
C SER A 136 16.77 -5.51 -1.52
N TYR A 137 17.50 -6.61 -1.60
CA TYR A 137 18.48 -6.84 -2.68
C TYR A 137 17.83 -7.19 -4.01
N THR A 138 16.76 -7.97 -3.99
CA THR A 138 16.03 -8.36 -5.20
C THR A 138 15.28 -7.18 -5.82
N GLY A 139 14.80 -6.28 -4.98
CA GLY A 139 14.03 -5.09 -5.33
C GLY A 139 12.54 -5.35 -5.54
N ILE A 140 11.76 -4.27 -5.51
CA ILE A 140 10.31 -4.24 -5.71
C ILE A 140 10.00 -3.49 -6.99
N GLY A 141 8.95 -3.93 -7.70
CA GLY A 141 8.47 -3.27 -8.92
C GLY A 141 9.09 -3.77 -10.21
N GLY A 142 9.14 -2.92 -11.23
CA GLY A 142 9.67 -3.26 -12.56
C GLY A 142 11.18 -3.10 -12.67
N LYS A 143 11.75 -3.71 -13.69
CA LYS A 143 13.19 -3.56 -14.04
C LYS A 143 14.17 -3.97 -12.91
N ARG A 144 13.79 -4.91 -12.05
CA ARG A 144 14.62 -5.43 -10.95
C ARG A 144 15.97 -5.99 -11.45
N SER A 145 15.97 -6.68 -12.59
CA SER A 145 17.19 -7.20 -13.22
C SER A 145 18.19 -6.10 -13.65
N ALA A 146 17.71 -4.86 -13.78
CA ALA A 146 18.55 -3.69 -14.04
C ALA A 146 18.91 -2.91 -12.76
N GLY A 147 18.67 -3.50 -11.58
CA GLY A 147 19.01 -2.92 -10.27
C GLY A 147 18.00 -1.92 -9.71
N PHE A 148 16.82 -1.77 -10.35
CA PHE A 148 15.78 -0.88 -9.83
C PHE A 148 14.97 -1.55 -8.70
N GLY A 149 14.38 -0.69 -7.86
CA GLY A 149 13.50 -1.12 -6.77
C GLY A 149 14.21 -1.67 -5.54
N ARG A 150 15.53 -1.59 -5.46
CA ARG A 150 16.29 -1.90 -4.24
C ARG A 150 15.98 -0.87 -3.17
N PHE A 151 15.99 -1.28 -1.92
CA PHE A 151 15.67 -0.43 -0.79
C PHE A 151 16.43 -0.87 0.45
N GLU A 152 16.47 -0.03 1.44
CA GLU A 152 16.95 -0.31 2.78
C GLU A 152 15.75 -0.45 3.72
N ALA A 153 15.71 -1.52 4.52
CA ALA A 153 14.70 -1.73 5.54
C ALA A 153 15.29 -1.39 6.90
N VAL A 154 14.61 -0.49 7.64
CA VAL A 154 15.03 -0.09 8.97
C VAL A 154 13.87 -0.26 9.93
N GLU A 155 14.09 -1.03 11.01
CA GLU A 155 13.10 -1.13 12.08
C GLU A 155 12.98 0.20 12.82
N ARG A 156 11.74 0.64 13.02
CA ARG A 156 11.43 1.82 13.84
C ARG A 156 10.36 1.49 14.86
N LYS A 157 10.48 2.11 16.04
CA LYS A 157 9.45 2.01 17.05
C LYS A 157 8.16 2.67 16.53
N MET A 158 7.07 1.93 16.62
CA MET A 158 5.75 2.41 16.23
C MET A 158 5.34 3.61 17.08
N PRO A 159 4.79 4.69 16.48
CA PRO A 159 4.20 5.81 17.22
C PRO A 159 3.09 5.32 18.16
N GLU A 160 3.08 5.82 19.40
CA GLU A 160 2.11 5.38 20.41
C GLU A 160 0.65 5.66 19.99
N SER A 161 0.43 6.75 19.27
CA SER A 161 -0.88 7.10 18.70
C SER A 161 -1.41 6.03 17.73
N LEU A 162 -0.53 5.46 16.91
CA LEU A 162 -0.88 4.39 15.98
C LEU A 162 -1.07 3.06 16.72
N ARG A 163 -0.20 2.77 17.69
CA ARG A 163 -0.29 1.57 18.51
C ARG A 163 -1.63 1.49 19.25
N LYS A 164 -2.06 2.57 19.89
CA LYS A 164 -3.37 2.63 20.55
C LYS A 164 -4.51 2.30 19.60
N LYS A 165 -4.51 2.86 18.38
CA LYS A 165 -5.56 2.59 17.38
C LYS A 165 -5.57 1.15 16.89
N LEU A 166 -4.42 0.47 16.85
CA LEU A 166 -4.33 -0.94 16.45
C LEU A 166 -4.79 -1.91 17.56
N THR A 167 -4.74 -1.48 18.81
CA THR A 167 -5.14 -2.30 19.97
C THR A 167 -6.55 -1.97 20.48
N ASP A 168 -7.13 -0.88 20.02
CA ASP A 168 -8.48 -0.48 20.39
C ASP A 168 -9.51 -1.36 19.67
N THR A 169 -10.42 -1.94 20.45
CA THR A 169 -11.56 -2.73 19.94
C THR A 169 -12.75 -1.81 19.65
N GLY A 170 -12.53 -0.85 18.77
CA GLY A 170 -13.57 0.07 18.32
C GLY A 170 -14.71 -0.61 17.56
N LYS A 171 -15.83 0.12 17.40
CA LYS A 171 -16.98 -0.37 16.61
C LYS A 171 -16.69 -0.50 15.11
N MET A 172 -15.66 0.17 14.64
CA MET A 172 -15.27 0.20 13.22
C MET A 172 -13.83 -0.27 13.07
N ASN A 173 -13.63 -1.19 12.14
CA ASN A 173 -12.30 -1.69 11.78
C ASN A 173 -11.96 -1.26 10.36
N ILE A 174 -10.70 -0.95 10.10
CA ILE A 174 -10.19 -0.56 8.79
C ILE A 174 -9.14 -1.56 8.36
N LEU A 175 -9.26 -2.08 7.15
CA LEU A 175 -8.24 -2.94 6.58
C LEU A 175 -6.96 -2.13 6.30
N LEU A 176 -5.84 -2.62 6.81
CA LEU A 176 -4.51 -2.07 6.51
C LEU A 176 -3.75 -2.91 5.48
N SER A 177 -4.37 -3.94 4.94
CA SER A 177 -3.80 -4.77 3.87
C SER A 177 -4.89 -5.12 2.86
N THR A 178 -4.48 -5.53 1.68
CA THR A 178 -5.41 -6.15 0.74
C THR A 178 -5.95 -7.45 1.34
N ALA A 179 -7.26 -7.67 1.26
CA ALA A 179 -7.90 -8.85 1.81
C ALA A 179 -8.83 -9.54 0.80
N LEU A 180 -8.86 -10.85 0.89
CA LEU A 180 -9.83 -11.68 0.19
C LEU A 180 -10.51 -12.58 1.23
N PRO A 181 -11.76 -12.28 1.63
CA PRO A 181 -12.50 -13.10 2.57
C PRO A 181 -12.69 -14.53 2.06
N GLN A 182 -12.77 -15.48 2.97
CA GLN A 182 -13.13 -16.85 2.62
C GLN A 182 -14.57 -16.88 2.10
N LYS A 183 -14.86 -17.82 1.19
CA LYS A 183 -16.17 -17.94 0.55
C LYS A 183 -17.34 -17.98 1.54
N GLN A 184 -17.15 -18.63 2.68
CA GLN A 184 -18.17 -18.75 3.74
C GLN A 184 -18.46 -17.43 4.48
N GLN A 185 -17.50 -16.48 4.46
CA GLN A 185 -17.61 -15.20 5.13
C GLN A 185 -18.04 -14.08 4.19
N LEU A 186 -18.00 -14.34 2.88
CA LEU A 186 -18.12 -13.30 1.85
C LEU A 186 -19.47 -12.58 1.91
N GLU A 187 -20.59 -13.32 2.02
CA GLU A 187 -21.93 -12.72 2.07
C GLU A 187 -22.06 -11.77 3.27
N LYS A 188 -21.70 -12.23 4.47
CA LYS A 188 -21.75 -11.42 5.68
C LYS A 188 -20.87 -10.17 5.58
N VAL A 189 -19.65 -10.31 5.06
CA VAL A 189 -18.73 -9.18 4.90
C VAL A 189 -19.28 -8.16 3.90
N LEU A 190 -19.91 -8.61 2.81
CA LEU A 190 -20.49 -7.71 1.80
C LEU A 190 -21.70 -6.93 2.31
N GLU A 191 -22.48 -7.50 3.21
CA GLU A 191 -23.66 -6.82 3.78
C GLU A 191 -23.28 -5.72 4.80
N GLU A 192 -22.24 -5.96 5.60
CA GLU A 192 -21.90 -5.10 6.75
C GLU A 192 -20.76 -4.11 6.44
N ALA A 193 -19.98 -4.33 5.37
CA ALA A 193 -18.77 -3.54 5.10
C ALA A 193 -18.95 -2.49 4.00
N THR A 194 -18.30 -1.36 4.19
CA THR A 194 -18.06 -0.39 3.12
C THR A 194 -16.68 -0.64 2.53
N TYR A 195 -16.59 -0.91 1.23
CA TYR A 195 -15.35 -1.37 0.63
C TYR A 195 -15.09 -0.81 -0.77
N THR A 196 -13.84 -0.88 -1.18
CA THR A 196 -13.41 -0.66 -2.55
C THR A 196 -12.70 -1.91 -3.06
N LEU A 197 -13.06 -2.36 -4.27
CA LEU A 197 -12.40 -3.50 -4.91
C LEU A 197 -11.25 -3.02 -5.79
N ILE A 198 -10.12 -3.72 -5.68
CA ILE A 198 -9.00 -3.55 -6.59
C ILE A 198 -8.72 -4.86 -7.33
N ARG A 199 -8.44 -4.73 -8.62
CA ARG A 199 -8.04 -5.86 -9.45
C ARG A 199 -6.56 -6.19 -9.23
N ARG A 200 -6.26 -7.44 -8.94
CA ARG A 200 -4.92 -8.00 -8.89
C ARG A 200 -4.74 -9.01 -10.01
N GLY A 201 -3.72 -8.80 -10.80
CA GLY A 201 -3.34 -9.66 -11.92
C GLY A 201 -1.87 -9.46 -12.23
N GLY A 202 -1.41 -9.97 -13.36
CA GLY A 202 -0.03 -9.81 -13.81
C GLY A 202 0.46 -11.05 -14.55
N PHE A 203 1.76 -11.17 -14.71
CA PHE A 203 2.40 -12.28 -15.36
C PHE A 203 3.13 -13.16 -14.33
N ILE A 204 3.27 -14.44 -14.65
CA ILE A 204 4.12 -15.34 -13.89
C ILE A 204 5.56 -15.01 -14.28
N ASP A 205 6.34 -14.56 -13.29
CA ASP A 205 7.77 -14.31 -13.46
C ASP A 205 8.52 -15.65 -13.28
N SER A 206 8.73 -16.36 -14.38
CA SER A 206 9.50 -17.57 -14.39
C SER A 206 10.43 -17.59 -15.59
N GLN A 207 11.72 -17.66 -15.31
CA GLN A 207 12.75 -17.80 -16.35
C GLN A 207 12.70 -19.16 -17.06
N ASN A 208 11.99 -20.15 -16.49
CA ASN A 208 11.93 -21.53 -16.95
C ASN A 208 10.67 -21.86 -17.79
N LEU A 209 9.83 -20.88 -18.12
CA LEU A 209 8.65 -21.15 -18.94
C LEU A 209 9.04 -21.24 -20.41
N LYS A 210 9.07 -22.47 -20.92
CA LYS A 210 9.32 -22.77 -22.35
C LYS A 210 8.32 -22.09 -23.29
N ASP A 211 7.10 -21.82 -22.80
CA ASP A 211 5.96 -21.28 -23.56
C ASP A 211 5.83 -19.74 -23.47
N GLY A 212 6.83 -19.03 -22.95
CA GLY A 212 6.78 -17.59 -22.76
C GLY A 212 6.01 -17.14 -21.51
N PRO A 213 5.81 -15.82 -21.30
CA PRO A 213 5.19 -15.30 -20.09
C PRO A 213 3.69 -15.66 -20.02
N LYS A 214 3.29 -16.40 -18.99
CA LYS A 214 1.88 -16.74 -18.74
C LYS A 214 1.22 -15.67 -17.88
N ARG A 215 0.02 -15.24 -18.27
CA ARG A 215 -0.79 -14.29 -17.49
C ARG A 215 -1.50 -15.01 -16.35
N LYS A 216 -1.44 -14.44 -15.14
CA LYS A 216 -2.23 -14.85 -13.98
C LYS A 216 -3.71 -14.53 -14.21
N LYS A 217 -4.60 -15.31 -13.63
CA LYS A 217 -6.03 -14.95 -13.57
C LYS A 217 -6.17 -13.66 -12.74
N ASP A 218 -7.01 -12.77 -13.24
CA ASP A 218 -7.36 -11.56 -12.50
C ASP A 218 -8.26 -11.93 -11.30
N ILE A 219 -7.96 -11.40 -10.14
CA ILE A 219 -8.80 -11.50 -8.93
C ILE A 219 -9.15 -10.11 -8.44
N TYR A 220 -10.32 -9.99 -7.83
CA TYR A 220 -10.73 -8.77 -7.15
C TYR A 220 -10.62 -8.98 -5.64
N VAL A 221 -9.99 -8.04 -4.96
CA VAL A 221 -9.74 -8.09 -3.52
C VAL A 221 -10.14 -6.77 -2.89
N PHE A 222 -10.44 -6.76 -1.61
CA PHE A 222 -10.68 -5.53 -0.87
C PHE A 222 -9.41 -4.70 -0.78
N ALA A 223 -9.53 -3.42 -1.04
CA ALA A 223 -8.44 -2.47 -0.91
C ALA A 223 -8.17 -2.13 0.56
N PRO A 224 -6.95 -1.71 0.92
CA PRO A 224 -6.71 -1.06 2.19
C PRO A 224 -7.60 0.16 2.35
N GLY A 225 -8.13 0.39 3.54
CA GLY A 225 -9.10 1.45 3.84
C GLY A 225 -10.55 0.97 3.86
N SER A 226 -10.81 -0.25 3.33
CA SER A 226 -12.14 -0.87 3.38
C SER A 226 -12.50 -1.29 4.79
#